data_ffc16cf75cf48e737d94121cfb6bd2bf
#
_entry.id   ffc16cf75cf48e737d94121cfb6bd2bf
#
_cell.length_a   1.000
_cell.length_b   1.000
_cell.length_c   1.000
_cell.angle_alpha   90.00
_cell.angle_beta   90.00
_cell.angle_gamma   90.00
#
_symmetry.space_group_name_H-M   'P 1'
#
loop_
_entity.id
_entity.type
_entity.pdbx_description
1 polymer ?
#
loop_
_entity_poly.entity_id
_entity_poly.type
_entity_poly.pdbx_seq_one_letter_code
_entity_poly.pdbx_strand_id
1 'polypeptide(L)'
;EGKQEYTSLLYIPARAPWDMWNRDHKHGLKLYVQRVFIMDDAEQFMPNYLRFVRGLVDSNDLPLNVSREILQDNRITQNLRNALTKRVLQMLDKLAKDDAEKYQQFWREFGLVLKEGPAEDHANQQAIAKLLRFATTSSEGSAQTVSLEEYVSRMVEGQEKIYYITADSYASAKSSPHLELFR
;
A
#
# COMPACT_ATOMS: atom_id res chain seq x y z
N GLU A 1 29.71 2.48 -1.57
CA GLU A 1 28.34 2.00 -1.75
C GLU A 1 27.67 2.88 -2.76
N GLY A 2 27.42 2.32 -3.97
CA GLY A 2 26.92 3.06 -5.12
C GLY A 2 25.56 3.70 -4.82
N LYS A 3 25.53 5.00 -4.70
CA LYS A 3 24.29 5.76 -4.67
C LYS A 3 23.73 5.79 -6.09
N GLN A 4 22.55 5.18 -6.27
CA GLN A 4 21.83 5.31 -7.53
C GLN A 4 21.34 6.75 -7.69
N GLU A 5 21.50 7.28 -8.88
CA GLU A 5 21.02 8.59 -9.23
C GLU A 5 19.71 8.48 -10.02
N TYR A 6 18.62 8.96 -9.41
CA TYR A 6 17.31 8.99 -10.05
C TYR A 6 16.47 10.16 -9.56
N THR A 7 15.50 10.54 -10.38
CA THR A 7 14.44 11.48 -10.05
C THR A 7 13.11 10.77 -10.11
N SER A 8 12.23 10.96 -9.14
CA SER A 8 10.89 10.40 -9.17
C SER A 8 9.83 11.43 -8.79
N LEU A 9 8.69 11.34 -9.46
CA LEU A 9 7.47 12.06 -9.10
C LEU A 9 6.37 11.03 -8.92
N LEU A 10 5.92 10.84 -7.68
CA LEU A 10 4.89 9.86 -7.33
C LEU A 10 3.66 10.57 -6.78
N TYR A 11 2.48 10.10 -7.17
CA TYR A 11 1.21 10.58 -6.63
C TYR A 11 0.19 9.45 -6.54
N ILE A 12 -0.83 9.67 -5.71
CA ILE A 12 -1.99 8.78 -5.58
C ILE A 12 -3.21 9.57 -6.07
N PRO A 13 -4.00 9.04 -7.03
CA PRO A 13 -5.20 9.71 -7.49
C PRO A 13 -6.23 9.80 -6.35
N ALA A 14 -7.12 10.80 -6.41
CA ALA A 14 -8.14 11.00 -5.39
C ALA A 14 -9.22 9.91 -5.38
N ARG A 15 -9.41 9.23 -6.52
CA ARG A 15 -10.36 8.12 -6.69
C ARG A 15 -9.70 6.93 -7.34
N ALA A 16 -10.17 5.74 -6.93
CA ALA A 16 -9.76 4.50 -7.55
C ALA A 16 -10.23 4.44 -9.01
N PRO A 17 -9.34 4.13 -9.97
CA PRO A 17 -9.75 3.78 -11.33
C PRO A 17 -10.68 2.56 -11.29
N TRP A 18 -11.67 2.53 -12.20
CA TRP A 18 -12.64 1.43 -12.27
C TRP A 18 -12.01 0.05 -12.52
N ASP A 19 -10.84 0.03 -13.14
CA ASP A 19 -10.08 -1.16 -13.53
C ASP A 19 -9.03 -1.59 -12.50
N MET A 20 -8.93 -0.90 -11.36
CA MET A 20 -7.95 -1.21 -10.32
C MET A 20 -8.07 -2.63 -9.77
N TRP A 21 -9.27 -3.19 -9.78
CA TRP A 21 -9.58 -4.52 -9.29
C TRP A 21 -9.24 -5.62 -10.29
N ASN A 22 -9.00 -5.27 -11.54
CA ASN A 22 -8.54 -6.19 -12.56
C ASN A 22 -7.02 -6.39 -12.43
N ARG A 23 -6.59 -7.58 -11.98
CA ARG A 23 -5.17 -7.93 -11.83
C ARG A 23 -4.42 -7.99 -13.16
N ASP A 24 -5.13 -8.18 -14.24
CA ASP A 24 -4.54 -8.23 -15.60
C ASP A 24 -4.38 -6.83 -16.21
N HIS A 25 -4.90 -5.79 -15.55
CA HIS A 25 -4.74 -4.44 -16.03
C HIS A 25 -3.30 -3.96 -15.84
N LYS A 26 -2.73 -3.45 -16.92
CA LYS A 26 -1.38 -2.88 -16.88
C LYS A 26 -1.34 -1.66 -15.98
N HIS A 27 -0.56 -1.75 -14.95
CA HIS A 27 -0.28 -0.67 -14.01
C HIS A 27 1.23 -0.51 -13.88
N GLY A 28 1.67 0.65 -13.52
CA GLY A 28 3.09 0.91 -13.34
C GLY A 28 3.42 2.39 -13.44
N LEU A 29 4.69 2.66 -13.29
CA LEU A 29 5.24 4.01 -13.42
C LEU A 29 5.75 4.23 -14.84
N LYS A 30 5.74 5.48 -15.27
CA LYS A 30 6.45 5.87 -16.49
C LYS A 30 7.95 5.80 -16.22
N LEU A 31 8.67 5.05 -17.04
CA LEU A 31 10.11 4.94 -16.96
C LEU A 31 10.78 5.85 -17.99
N TYR A 32 11.67 6.68 -17.50
CA TYR A 32 12.65 7.44 -18.28
C TYR A 32 14.06 6.96 -17.90
N VAL A 33 14.95 6.98 -18.85
CA VAL A 33 16.37 6.76 -18.64
C VAL A 33 17.12 7.92 -19.28
N GLN A 34 17.90 8.66 -18.49
CA GLN A 34 18.64 9.85 -18.96
C GLN A 34 17.75 10.82 -19.76
N ARG A 35 16.54 11.10 -19.25
CA ARG A 35 15.51 11.97 -19.84
C ARG A 35 14.85 11.43 -21.11
N VAL A 36 15.14 10.19 -21.52
CA VAL A 36 14.50 9.52 -22.65
C VAL A 36 13.36 8.65 -22.16
N PHE A 37 12.18 8.81 -22.73
CA PHE A 37 11.03 7.96 -22.43
C PHE A 37 11.28 6.53 -22.92
N ILE A 38 11.06 5.55 -22.03
CA ILE A 38 11.25 4.13 -22.32
C ILE A 38 9.90 3.39 -22.37
N MET A 39 9.08 3.51 -21.32
CA MET A 39 7.77 2.85 -21.25
C MET A 39 6.84 3.53 -20.22
N ASP A 40 5.54 3.30 -20.35
CA ASP A 40 4.51 3.92 -19.49
C ASP A 40 3.90 2.97 -18.45
N ASP A 41 4.29 1.71 -18.43
CA ASP A 41 3.73 0.67 -17.59
C ASP A 41 4.83 -0.21 -16.94
N ALA A 42 5.84 0.43 -16.36
CA ALA A 42 6.94 -0.25 -15.69
C ALA A 42 6.51 -0.80 -14.33
N GLU A 43 5.88 -1.98 -14.33
CA GLU A 43 5.35 -2.68 -13.15
C GLU A 43 6.45 -3.10 -12.17
N GLN A 44 7.67 -3.25 -12.65
CA GLN A 44 8.83 -3.71 -11.87
C GLN A 44 9.20 -2.73 -10.74
N PHE A 45 8.81 -1.46 -10.84
CA PHE A 45 9.20 -0.42 -9.87
C PHE A 45 8.24 -0.26 -8.70
N MET A 46 7.08 -0.94 -8.70
CA MET A 46 6.10 -0.84 -7.61
C MET A 46 5.50 -2.22 -7.31
N PRO A 47 5.35 -2.61 -6.03
CA PRO A 47 4.66 -3.85 -5.67
C PRO A 47 3.16 -3.76 -6.00
N ASN A 48 2.54 -4.92 -6.20
CA ASN A 48 1.15 -4.99 -6.64
C ASN A 48 0.15 -4.38 -5.64
N TYR A 49 0.41 -4.48 -4.35
CA TYR A 49 -0.43 -3.85 -3.31
C TYR A 49 -0.36 -2.31 -3.31
N LEU A 50 0.56 -1.71 -4.06
CA LEU A 50 0.67 -0.27 -4.31
C LEU A 50 0.32 0.11 -5.77
N ARG A 51 -0.42 -0.73 -6.49
CA ARG A 51 -0.78 -0.51 -7.90
C ARG A 51 -1.62 0.75 -8.17
N PHE A 52 -2.11 1.41 -7.12
CA PHE A 52 -2.76 2.71 -7.20
C PHE A 52 -1.78 3.89 -7.33
N VAL A 53 -0.49 3.67 -7.08
CA VAL A 53 0.53 4.72 -7.24
C VAL A 53 0.76 5.00 -8.71
N ARG A 54 0.82 6.26 -9.05
CA ARG A 54 1.08 6.78 -10.40
C ARG A 54 2.28 7.70 -10.36
N GLY A 55 2.82 7.98 -11.53
CA GLY A 55 3.92 8.92 -11.67
C GLY A 55 5.00 8.43 -12.61
N LEU A 56 6.20 8.91 -12.38
CA LEU A 56 7.37 8.57 -13.20
C LEU A 56 8.61 8.38 -12.35
N VAL A 57 9.55 7.63 -12.93
CA VAL A 57 10.92 7.53 -12.47
C VAL A 57 11.87 7.74 -13.65
N ASP A 58 12.89 8.55 -13.45
CA ASP A 58 13.96 8.81 -14.41
C ASP A 58 15.28 8.37 -13.79
N SER A 59 15.88 7.32 -14.33
CA SER A 59 17.13 6.73 -13.84
C SER A 59 18.29 7.15 -14.72
N ASN A 60 19.40 7.57 -14.09
CA ASN A 60 20.65 7.82 -14.81
C ASN A 60 21.53 6.57 -14.91
N ASP A 61 21.22 5.52 -14.14
CA ASP A 61 22.08 4.32 -14.01
C ASP A 61 21.61 3.15 -14.90
N LEU A 62 20.36 3.15 -15.35
CA LEU A 62 19.85 2.15 -16.27
C LEU A 62 20.37 2.42 -17.70
N PRO A 63 20.61 1.37 -18.49
CA PRO A 63 20.98 1.54 -19.89
C PRO A 63 19.77 1.97 -20.75
N LEU A 64 20.00 2.74 -21.81
CA LEU A 64 18.94 3.20 -22.71
C LEU A 64 18.24 2.06 -23.48
N ASN A 65 18.91 0.94 -23.68
CA ASN A 65 18.36 -0.25 -24.35
C ASN A 65 17.64 -1.20 -23.42
N VAL A 66 17.18 -0.71 -22.27
CA VAL A 66 16.49 -1.54 -21.28
C VAL A 66 15.16 -2.08 -21.83
N SER A 67 14.91 -3.38 -21.60
CA SER A 67 13.67 -4.06 -21.91
C SER A 67 12.98 -4.53 -20.62
N ARG A 68 11.72 -4.98 -20.71
CA ARG A 68 11.01 -5.56 -19.57
C ARG A 68 11.74 -6.72 -18.93
N GLU A 69 12.37 -7.58 -19.74
CA GLU A 69 13.15 -8.72 -19.26
C GLU A 69 14.38 -8.26 -18.49
N ILE A 70 15.10 -7.25 -18.97
CA ILE A 70 16.25 -6.67 -18.28
C ILE A 70 15.82 -6.07 -16.94
N LEU A 71 14.65 -5.42 -16.87
CA LEU A 71 14.14 -4.82 -15.63
C LEU A 71 13.80 -5.88 -14.56
N GLN A 72 13.39 -7.09 -14.93
CA GLN A 72 12.99 -8.12 -13.98
C GLN A 72 14.15 -8.59 -13.10
N ASP A 73 15.32 -8.79 -13.68
CA ASP A 73 16.49 -9.35 -12.98
C ASP A 73 17.60 -8.32 -12.67
N ASN A 74 17.30 -7.03 -12.83
CA ASN A 74 18.28 -5.98 -12.65
C ASN A 74 18.35 -5.50 -11.21
N ARG A 75 19.56 -5.51 -10.62
CA ARG A 75 19.79 -5.02 -9.24
C ARG A 75 19.42 -3.54 -9.06
N ILE A 76 19.62 -2.71 -10.07
CA ILE A 76 19.25 -1.30 -10.06
C ILE A 76 17.74 -1.16 -9.91
N THR A 77 16.98 -1.93 -10.68
CA THR A 77 15.51 -1.97 -10.62
C THR A 77 15.01 -2.39 -9.23
N GLN A 78 15.60 -3.43 -8.64
CA GLN A 78 15.22 -3.89 -7.30
C GLN A 78 15.49 -2.83 -6.23
N ASN A 79 16.63 -2.17 -6.29
CA ASN A 79 16.96 -1.10 -5.35
C ASN A 79 16.01 0.10 -5.50
N LEU A 80 15.69 0.49 -6.74
CA LEU A 80 14.72 1.55 -7.02
C LEU A 80 13.32 1.17 -6.51
N ARG A 81 12.86 -0.05 -6.78
CA ARG A 81 11.58 -0.56 -6.24
C ARG A 81 11.53 -0.45 -4.73
N ASN A 82 12.56 -0.90 -4.03
CA ASN A 82 12.63 -0.84 -2.57
C ASN A 82 12.59 0.61 -2.06
N ALA A 83 13.35 1.50 -2.69
CA ALA A 83 13.38 2.91 -2.32
C ALA A 83 12.04 3.62 -2.56
N LEU A 84 11.43 3.39 -3.72
CA LEU A 84 10.13 3.97 -4.08
C LEU A 84 9.01 3.43 -3.17
N THR A 85 8.99 2.12 -2.92
CA THR A 85 8.04 1.48 -1.99
C THR A 85 8.14 2.11 -0.60
N LYS A 86 9.34 2.20 -0.05
CA LYS A 86 9.57 2.83 1.25
C LYS A 86 9.11 4.28 1.28
N ARG A 87 9.35 5.03 0.19
CA ARG A 87 8.92 6.43 0.08
C ARG A 87 7.41 6.57 0.09
N VAL A 88 6.68 5.70 -0.62
CA VAL A 88 5.22 5.69 -0.63
C VAL A 88 4.67 5.37 0.76
N LEU A 89 5.20 4.34 1.42
CA LEU A 89 4.76 3.98 2.78
C LEU A 89 5.00 5.12 3.78
N GLN A 90 6.14 5.81 3.70
CA GLN A 90 6.43 6.98 4.52
C GLN A 90 5.47 8.16 4.23
N MET A 91 5.12 8.38 2.96
CA MET A 91 4.16 9.41 2.58
C MET A 91 2.78 9.12 3.15
N LEU A 92 2.32 7.86 3.09
CA LEU A 92 1.05 7.43 3.67
C LEU A 92 1.04 7.53 5.19
N ASP A 93 2.12 7.14 5.86
CA ASP A 93 2.27 7.27 7.33
C ASP A 93 2.20 8.74 7.76
N LYS A 94 2.91 9.60 7.03
CA LYS A 94 2.84 11.04 7.26
C LYS A 94 1.42 11.59 7.05
N LEU A 95 0.76 11.20 5.95
CA LEU A 95 -0.61 11.62 5.67
C LEU A 95 -1.57 11.19 6.78
N ALA A 96 -1.43 9.95 7.28
CA ALA A 96 -2.27 9.42 8.35
C ALA A 96 -2.12 10.21 9.67
N LYS A 97 -0.92 10.76 9.93
CA LYS A 97 -0.61 11.55 11.14
C LYS A 97 -1.03 13.01 11.00
N ASP A 98 -0.78 13.61 9.83
CA ASP A 98 -0.94 15.04 9.62
C ASP A 98 -2.37 15.43 9.19
N ASP A 99 -3.09 14.54 8.50
CA ASP A 99 -4.42 14.79 7.94
C ASP A 99 -5.27 13.51 7.94
N ALA A 100 -5.87 13.20 9.07
CA ALA A 100 -6.67 12.00 9.27
C ALA A 100 -7.88 11.91 8.33
N GLU A 101 -8.52 13.06 8.00
CA GLU A 101 -9.67 13.08 7.08
C GLU A 101 -9.25 12.68 5.67
N LYS A 102 -8.17 13.25 5.17
CA LYS A 102 -7.62 12.93 3.85
C LYS A 102 -7.11 11.49 3.80
N TYR A 103 -6.51 11.01 4.89
CA TYR A 103 -6.14 9.60 4.99
C TYR A 103 -7.38 8.69 4.95
N GLN A 104 -8.47 9.05 5.60
CA GLN A 104 -9.71 8.28 5.55
C GLN A 104 -10.37 8.29 4.15
N GLN A 105 -10.23 9.38 3.39
CA GLN A 105 -10.63 9.41 1.97
C GLN A 105 -9.79 8.44 1.14
N PHE A 106 -8.47 8.46 1.31
CA PHE A 106 -7.55 7.51 0.71
C PHE A 106 -7.93 6.06 1.07
N TRP A 107 -8.20 5.80 2.36
CA TRP A 107 -8.53 4.46 2.84
C TRP A 107 -9.79 3.90 2.20
N ARG A 108 -10.82 4.71 2.02
CA ARG A 108 -12.07 4.31 1.36
C ARG A 108 -11.86 3.84 -0.08
N GLU A 109 -10.95 4.48 -0.78
CA GLU A 109 -10.67 4.17 -2.19
C GLU A 109 -9.69 3.00 -2.36
N PHE A 110 -8.67 2.91 -1.51
CA PHE A 110 -7.51 2.05 -1.72
C PHE A 110 -7.22 1.06 -0.59
N GLY A 111 -7.96 1.12 0.50
CA GLY A 111 -7.67 0.34 1.69
C GLY A 111 -7.70 -1.16 1.48
N LEU A 112 -8.61 -1.68 0.64
CA LEU A 112 -8.67 -3.10 0.31
C LEU A 112 -7.43 -3.57 -0.45
N VAL A 113 -6.92 -2.74 -1.37
CA VAL A 113 -5.69 -3.04 -2.11
C VAL A 113 -4.49 -3.01 -1.17
N LEU A 114 -4.40 -2.02 -0.29
CA LEU A 114 -3.31 -1.92 0.67
C LEU A 114 -3.29 -3.10 1.66
N LYS A 115 -4.43 -3.69 1.97
CA LYS A 115 -4.54 -4.89 2.83
C LYS A 115 -3.88 -6.14 2.23
N GLU A 116 -3.62 -6.19 0.94
CA GLU A 116 -2.85 -7.27 0.31
C GLU A 116 -1.37 -7.24 0.73
N GLY A 117 -0.87 -6.05 1.10
CA GLY A 117 0.53 -5.78 1.36
C GLY A 117 1.20 -6.66 2.43
N PRO A 118 0.60 -6.90 3.61
CA PRO A 118 1.23 -7.73 4.63
C PRO A 118 1.54 -9.16 4.19
N ALA A 119 0.79 -9.71 3.24
CA ALA A 119 1.03 -11.03 2.67
C ALA A 119 2.05 -11.01 1.52
N GLU A 120 2.15 -9.89 0.80
CA GLU A 120 3.02 -9.77 -0.37
C GLU A 120 4.43 -9.24 -0.04
N ASP A 121 4.55 -8.41 0.99
CA ASP A 121 5.79 -7.68 1.33
C ASP A 121 6.16 -7.86 2.80
N HIS A 122 6.77 -8.99 3.11
CA HIS A 122 7.21 -9.32 4.46
C HIS A 122 8.27 -8.35 5.00
N ALA A 123 9.10 -7.78 4.12
CA ALA A 123 10.14 -6.84 4.53
C ALA A 123 9.57 -5.52 5.09
N ASN A 124 8.41 -5.09 4.59
CA ASN A 124 7.73 -3.87 5.01
C ASN A 124 6.46 -4.15 5.83
N GLN A 125 6.21 -5.41 6.23
CA GLN A 125 4.97 -5.84 6.88
C GLN A 125 4.56 -4.95 8.08
N GLN A 126 5.49 -4.59 8.94
CA GLN A 126 5.22 -3.73 10.09
C GLN A 126 4.83 -2.30 9.68
N ALA A 127 5.51 -1.75 8.69
CA ALA A 127 5.19 -0.41 8.18
C ALA A 127 3.80 -0.40 7.53
N ILE A 128 3.45 -1.44 6.79
CA ILE A 128 2.14 -1.60 6.16
C ILE A 128 1.06 -1.78 7.24
N ALA A 129 1.29 -2.62 8.24
CA ALA A 129 0.33 -2.89 9.32
C ALA A 129 -0.12 -1.61 10.05
N LYS A 130 0.77 -0.65 10.25
CA LYS A 130 0.43 0.65 10.86
C LYS A 130 -0.54 1.48 10.02
N LEU A 131 -0.56 1.26 8.72
CA LEU A 131 -1.42 1.97 7.78
C LEU A 131 -2.82 1.37 7.68
N LEU A 132 -3.02 0.15 8.12
CA LEU A 132 -4.31 -0.55 7.99
C LEU A 132 -5.37 0.05 8.90
N ARG A 133 -6.62 0.01 8.45
CA ARG A 133 -7.81 0.43 9.22
C ARG A 133 -8.84 -0.68 9.23
N PHE A 134 -9.57 -0.76 10.33
CA PHE A 134 -10.56 -1.81 10.58
C PHE A 134 -11.82 -1.20 11.18
N ALA A 135 -12.96 -1.85 10.96
CA ALA A 135 -14.12 -1.70 11.80
C ALA A 135 -13.95 -2.59 13.03
N THR A 136 -14.35 -2.13 14.20
CA THR A 136 -14.22 -2.87 15.46
C THR A 136 -15.55 -2.96 16.17
N THR A 137 -15.65 -3.79 17.21
CA THR A 137 -16.84 -3.86 18.08
C THR A 137 -17.12 -2.53 18.81
N SER A 138 -16.10 -1.69 18.98
CA SER A 138 -16.22 -0.35 19.57
C SER A 138 -16.53 0.75 18.55
N SER A 139 -16.55 0.44 17.25
CA SER A 139 -16.84 1.42 16.19
C SER A 139 -18.32 1.48 15.91
N GLU A 140 -18.82 2.68 15.59
CA GLU A 140 -20.16 2.82 15.04
C GLU A 140 -20.17 2.52 13.54
N GLY A 141 -20.97 1.53 13.13
CA GLY A 141 -21.16 1.19 11.72
C GLY A 141 -19.98 0.45 11.06
N SER A 142 -20.04 0.35 9.74
CA SER A 142 -19.12 -0.44 8.91
C SER A 142 -17.84 0.30 8.51
N ALA A 143 -17.70 1.57 8.87
CA ALA A 143 -16.55 2.38 8.50
C ALA A 143 -15.26 1.85 9.15
N GLN A 144 -14.25 1.60 8.31
CA GLN A 144 -12.95 1.12 8.76
C GLN A 144 -12.07 2.32 9.12
N THR A 145 -12.10 2.72 10.39
CA THR A 145 -11.44 3.94 10.88
C THR A 145 -10.35 3.65 11.90
N VAL A 146 -10.36 2.47 12.53
CA VAL A 146 -9.49 2.13 13.66
C VAL A 146 -8.19 1.50 13.19
N SER A 147 -7.06 2.05 13.61
CA SER A 147 -5.74 1.46 13.40
C SER A 147 -5.46 0.32 14.39
N LEU A 148 -4.46 -0.51 14.08
CA LEU A 148 -4.00 -1.54 15.04
C LEU A 148 -3.41 -0.91 16.29
N GLU A 149 -2.72 0.22 16.17
CA GLU A 149 -2.17 0.95 17.32
C GLU A 149 -3.29 1.45 18.26
N GLU A 150 -4.35 2.01 17.70
CA GLU A 150 -5.53 2.41 18.47
C GLU A 150 -6.22 1.22 19.11
N TYR A 151 -6.33 0.08 18.45
CA TYR A 151 -6.86 -1.14 19.03
C TYR A 151 -6.01 -1.59 20.24
N VAL A 152 -4.68 -1.64 20.07
CA VAL A 152 -3.75 -2.04 21.13
C VAL A 152 -3.83 -1.13 22.34
N SER A 153 -3.99 0.19 22.14
CA SER A 153 -4.12 1.16 23.23
C SER A 153 -5.36 0.96 24.11
N ARG A 154 -6.36 0.22 23.60
CA ARG A 154 -7.61 -0.09 24.29
C ARG A 154 -7.70 -1.54 24.80
N MET A 155 -6.64 -2.34 24.62
CA MET A 155 -6.61 -3.71 25.12
C MET A 155 -6.72 -3.71 26.64
N VAL A 156 -7.49 -4.68 27.17
CA VAL A 156 -7.62 -4.86 28.61
C VAL A 156 -6.36 -5.46 29.22
N GLU A 157 -6.15 -5.24 30.51
CA GLU A 157 -5.02 -5.82 31.23
C GLU A 157 -5.00 -7.36 31.08
N GLY A 158 -3.83 -7.90 30.69
CA GLY A 158 -3.65 -9.34 30.43
C GLY A 158 -4.04 -9.79 29.01
N GLN A 159 -4.58 -8.91 28.17
CA GLN A 159 -4.80 -9.22 26.76
C GLN A 159 -3.48 -9.13 25.99
N GLU A 160 -3.04 -10.24 25.40
CA GLU A 160 -1.77 -10.33 24.66
C GLU A 160 -1.95 -10.36 23.16
N LYS A 161 -3.19 -10.52 22.66
CA LYS A 161 -3.46 -10.76 21.23
C LYS A 161 -4.54 -9.82 20.70
N ILE A 162 -4.42 -9.49 19.41
CA ILE A 162 -5.48 -8.84 18.65
C ILE A 162 -6.41 -9.92 18.13
N TYR A 163 -7.70 -9.82 18.43
CA TYR A 163 -8.72 -10.72 17.93
C TYR A 163 -9.39 -10.10 16.70
N TYR A 164 -9.57 -10.88 15.66
CA TYR A 164 -10.24 -10.45 14.44
C TYR A 164 -11.16 -11.53 13.89
N ILE A 165 -12.14 -11.13 13.11
CA ILE A 165 -13.07 -12.00 12.40
C ILE A 165 -13.05 -11.64 10.91
N THR A 166 -13.09 -12.66 10.06
CA THR A 166 -13.25 -12.51 8.61
C THR A 166 -14.68 -12.84 8.23
N ALA A 167 -15.28 -12.04 7.37
CA ALA A 167 -16.62 -12.27 6.85
C ALA A 167 -16.79 -11.56 5.50
N ASP A 168 -17.76 -12.01 4.71
CA ASP A 168 -18.06 -11.42 3.40
C ASP A 168 -18.63 -9.98 3.49
N SER A 169 -19.20 -9.64 4.64
CA SER A 169 -19.76 -8.31 4.90
C SER A 169 -19.67 -7.94 6.38
N TYR A 170 -19.73 -6.65 6.66
CA TYR A 170 -19.83 -6.14 8.04
C TYR A 170 -21.08 -6.67 8.77
N ALA A 171 -22.21 -6.77 8.07
CA ALA A 171 -23.45 -7.31 8.65
C ALA A 171 -23.28 -8.77 9.09
N SER A 172 -22.63 -9.60 8.25
CA SER A 172 -22.30 -10.99 8.58
C SER A 172 -21.34 -11.08 9.78
N ALA A 173 -20.30 -10.23 9.79
CA ALA A 173 -19.38 -10.16 10.92
C ALA A 173 -20.10 -9.79 12.21
N LYS A 174 -20.92 -8.72 12.18
CA LYS A 174 -21.66 -8.22 13.35
C LYS A 174 -22.63 -9.23 13.94
N SER A 175 -23.21 -10.08 13.10
CA SER A 175 -24.18 -11.13 13.51
C SER A 175 -23.51 -12.42 13.94
N SER A 176 -22.18 -12.50 13.89
CA SER A 176 -21.46 -13.72 14.24
C SER A 176 -21.60 -14.03 15.74
N PRO A 177 -21.96 -15.29 16.10
CA PRO A 177 -22.00 -15.71 17.50
C PRO A 177 -20.63 -15.66 18.17
N HIS A 178 -19.54 -15.72 17.41
CA HIS A 178 -18.19 -15.61 17.96
C HIS A 178 -17.87 -14.25 18.56
N LEU A 179 -18.64 -13.20 18.23
CA LEU A 179 -18.47 -11.88 18.82
C LEU A 179 -19.12 -11.71 20.19
N GLU A 180 -19.99 -12.61 20.63
CA GLU A 180 -20.69 -12.49 21.93
C GLU A 180 -19.73 -12.42 23.11
N LEU A 181 -18.57 -13.09 23.01
CA LEU A 181 -17.53 -13.09 24.03
C LEU A 181 -16.74 -11.77 24.10
N PHE A 182 -16.88 -10.90 23.11
CA PHE A 182 -16.09 -9.66 22.95
C PHE A 182 -16.95 -8.39 22.99
N ARG A 183 -18.21 -8.51 23.36
CA ARG A 183 -19.18 -7.43 23.55
C ARG A 183 -19.49 -7.19 25.05
#